data_2d9e4179ef3b6ef8df8ce9ff78b196e1
#
_entry.id   2d9e4179ef3b6ef8df8ce9ff78b196e1
#
_cell.length_a   1.000
_cell.length_b   1.000
_cell.length_c   1.000
_cell.angle_alpha   90.00
_cell.angle_beta   90.00
_cell.angle_gamma   90.00
#
_symmetry.space_group_name_H-M   'P 1'
#
loop_
_entity.id
_entity.type
_entity.pdbx_description
1 polymer ?
#
loop_
_entity_poly.entity_id
_entity_poly.type
_entity_poly.pdbx_seq_one_letter_code
_entity_poly.pdbx_strand_id
1 'polypeptide(L)'
;MRRALLIALLVAAPGSAVAQSSIFGVRGLGLPAPPLSARAAGMAGSFSLLDGLSGTNPAAITSVVGLTAGLNFLQDWRTSTTPEGSGSATDDAFPYAFVVNRIKESKVFIGGSFGSYTDRDFGIVTVDTTPVNGVPVPYRDSLSSKGGVSDFRIAVGYRKSNVLSIGFGFHFITGSDRLSLRRTFGDTAFSPVQQRSELAYNAIGISLGAVYHPSEKFLLAGVVRRDGQLGVDRDSTHAFDLTMPWSFAGAAQYRVNPRATVNAQVEYTTWADMSAELQAQGGIGADNALRAAVGVELATNRPNPAKFPLRLGVRTAQLPFPLEPGAQPREIAATTGTGFRFAKSHAAADFALERIWRSADSGFSEKAWVLYMGVTLKP
;
A
#
# COMPACT_ATOMS: atom_id res chain seq x y z
N MET A 1 -39.18 0.66 24.83
CA MET A 1 -38.08 0.64 25.83
C MET A 1 -36.81 -0.14 25.41
N ARG A 2 -36.75 -0.86 24.29
CA ARG A 2 -35.52 -1.60 23.84
C ARG A 2 -34.55 -0.81 22.92
N ARG A 3 -34.95 0.38 22.45
CA ARG A 3 -34.07 1.23 21.58
C ARG A 3 -33.25 2.26 22.36
N ALA A 4 -33.58 2.53 23.63
CA ALA A 4 -32.83 3.45 24.46
C ALA A 4 -31.61 2.81 25.15
N LEU A 5 -31.54 1.46 25.23
CA LEU A 5 -30.44 0.75 25.90
C LEU A 5 -29.21 0.59 25.00
N LEU A 6 -29.37 0.71 23.67
CA LEU A 6 -28.25 0.60 22.71
C LEU A 6 -27.45 1.90 22.57
N ILE A 7 -28.02 3.04 22.94
CA ILE A 7 -27.34 4.35 22.92
C ILE A 7 -26.51 4.59 24.17
N ALA A 8 -26.89 3.97 25.31
CA ALA A 8 -26.21 4.15 26.59
C ALA A 8 -24.91 3.33 26.73
N LEU A 9 -24.65 2.33 25.86
CA LEU A 9 -23.43 1.51 25.91
C LEU A 9 -22.26 2.10 25.11
N LEU A 10 -22.49 3.19 24.37
CA LEU A 10 -21.47 3.87 23.55
C LEU A 10 -20.77 5.05 24.26
N VAL A 11 -21.13 5.35 25.52
CA VAL A 11 -20.64 6.53 26.25
C VAL A 11 -19.64 6.21 27.37
N ALA A 12 -19.32 4.93 27.63
CA ALA A 12 -18.48 4.54 28.77
C ALA A 12 -17.18 3.81 28.36
N ALA A 13 -16.54 4.19 27.26
CA ALA A 13 -15.14 3.82 27.06
C ALA A 13 -14.28 5.05 27.37
N PRO A 14 -13.35 4.99 28.38
CA PRO A 14 -12.34 6.02 28.53
C PRO A 14 -11.53 6.03 27.24
N GLY A 15 -11.68 7.10 26.45
CA GLY A 15 -10.98 7.26 25.18
C GLY A 15 -9.49 7.41 25.42
N SER A 16 -8.75 6.31 25.43
CA SER A 16 -7.38 6.36 25.01
C SER A 16 -7.39 6.94 23.59
N ALA A 17 -6.63 8.01 23.37
CA ALA A 17 -6.45 8.61 22.06
C ALA A 17 -5.79 7.57 21.15
N VAL A 18 -6.61 6.88 20.38
CA VAL A 18 -6.16 5.88 19.42
C VAL A 18 -5.76 6.68 18.19
N ALA A 19 -4.45 6.78 17.93
CA ALA A 19 -3.96 7.15 16.62
C ALA A 19 -4.44 6.04 15.67
N GLN A 20 -5.39 6.35 14.79
CA GLN A 20 -5.77 5.46 13.71
C GLN A 20 -4.72 5.62 12.61
N SER A 21 -4.04 4.51 12.21
CA SER A 21 -3.07 4.41 11.12
C SER A 21 -1.65 4.92 11.38
N SER A 22 -0.83 5.01 10.31
CA SER A 22 0.61 5.20 10.43
C SER A 22 1.01 6.66 10.65
N ILE A 23 1.89 6.92 11.63
CA ILE A 23 2.52 8.23 11.77
C ILE A 23 3.38 8.59 10.56
N PHE A 24 3.91 7.60 9.83
CA PHE A 24 4.67 7.82 8.60
C PHE A 24 3.78 8.13 7.38
N GLY A 25 2.46 8.04 7.51
CA GLY A 25 1.48 8.47 6.50
C GLY A 25 1.05 9.93 6.61
N VAL A 26 1.52 10.67 7.61
CA VAL A 26 1.08 12.04 7.90
C VAL A 26 1.50 13.06 6.84
N ARG A 27 2.66 12.85 6.22
CA ARG A 27 3.28 13.79 5.27
C ARG A 27 3.05 13.37 3.82
N GLY A 28 3.16 14.34 2.91
CA GLY A 28 3.03 14.16 1.47
C GLY A 28 1.73 13.48 1.07
N LEU A 29 1.82 12.48 0.23
CA LEU A 29 0.69 11.66 -0.22
C LEU A 29 0.41 10.44 0.69
N GLY A 30 1.12 10.29 1.82
CA GLY A 30 0.99 9.15 2.70
C GLY A 30 1.97 8.01 2.41
N LEU A 31 1.68 6.81 2.92
CA LEU A 31 2.53 5.64 2.72
C LEU A 31 2.29 4.99 1.35
N PRO A 32 3.35 4.71 0.56
CA PRO A 32 3.19 3.91 -0.65
C PRO A 32 2.61 2.52 -0.36
N ALA A 33 1.56 2.15 -1.09
CA ALA A 33 0.80 0.91 -0.94
C ALA A 33 0.78 0.12 -2.26
N PRO A 34 1.82 -0.67 -2.58
CA PRO A 34 1.88 -1.38 -3.86
C PRO A 34 0.78 -2.44 -3.97
N PRO A 35 0.15 -2.60 -5.15
CA PRO A 35 -0.95 -3.54 -5.38
C PRO A 35 -0.43 -4.99 -5.45
N LEU A 36 -0.22 -5.61 -4.30
CA LEU A 36 0.30 -6.98 -4.17
C LEU A 36 -0.82 -8.00 -4.04
N SER A 37 -0.64 -9.18 -4.65
CA SER A 37 -1.40 -10.38 -4.28
C SER A 37 -0.96 -10.85 -2.88
N ALA A 38 -1.82 -11.56 -2.14
CA ALA A 38 -1.46 -12.15 -0.86
C ALA A 38 -0.31 -13.19 -0.99
N ARG A 39 -0.17 -13.83 -2.18
CA ARG A 39 0.97 -14.67 -2.51
C ARG A 39 2.28 -13.88 -2.55
N ALA A 40 2.29 -12.74 -3.25
CA ALA A 40 3.47 -11.88 -3.34
C ALA A 40 3.80 -11.23 -1.99
N ALA A 41 2.79 -10.84 -1.21
CA ALA A 41 2.94 -10.32 0.15
C ALA A 41 3.64 -11.35 1.07
N GLY A 42 3.31 -12.65 0.97
CA GLY A 42 3.98 -13.71 1.74
C GLY A 42 5.47 -13.89 1.41
N MET A 43 5.96 -13.27 0.35
CA MET A 43 7.37 -13.20 -0.04
C MET A 43 7.91 -11.76 0.00
N ALA A 44 7.37 -10.91 0.86
CA ALA A 44 7.72 -9.51 1.04
C ALA A 44 7.65 -8.65 -0.24
N GLY A 45 6.85 -9.07 -1.23
CA GLY A 45 6.71 -8.41 -2.53
C GLY A 45 7.78 -8.80 -3.56
N SER A 46 8.78 -9.62 -3.22
CA SER A 46 9.88 -9.99 -4.11
C SER A 46 9.48 -10.71 -5.40
N PHE A 47 8.26 -11.23 -5.44
CA PHE A 47 7.69 -11.93 -6.59
C PHE A 47 6.71 -11.08 -7.40
N SER A 48 6.38 -9.88 -6.96
CA SER A 48 5.25 -9.11 -7.49
C SER A 48 5.37 -8.77 -8.98
N LEU A 49 6.56 -8.46 -9.49
CA LEU A 49 6.78 -8.16 -10.92
C LEU A 49 6.65 -9.40 -11.84
N LEU A 50 6.73 -10.59 -11.28
CA LEU A 50 6.58 -11.87 -11.98
C LEU A 50 5.19 -12.47 -11.77
N ASP A 51 4.41 -11.92 -10.84
CA ASP A 51 3.09 -12.40 -10.47
C ASP A 51 2.00 -11.74 -11.29
N GLY A 52 1.35 -12.50 -12.17
CA GLY A 52 0.22 -12.02 -12.97
C GLY A 52 -1.03 -11.63 -12.17
N LEU A 53 -1.06 -11.94 -10.87
CA LEU A 53 -2.14 -11.58 -9.94
C LEU A 53 -1.84 -10.31 -9.14
N SER A 54 -0.62 -9.76 -9.25
CA SER A 54 -0.24 -8.47 -8.67
C SER A 54 -0.36 -7.35 -9.70
N GLY A 55 -0.67 -6.13 -9.24
CA GLY A 55 -0.87 -4.96 -10.11
C GLY A 55 0.41 -4.26 -10.56
N THR A 56 1.59 -4.82 -10.36
CA THR A 56 2.86 -4.11 -10.49
C THR A 56 3.47 -4.15 -11.90
N ASN A 57 3.26 -5.22 -12.68
CA ASN A 57 3.84 -5.40 -14.01
C ASN A 57 2.76 -5.79 -15.04
N PRO A 58 2.50 -4.96 -16.09
CA PRO A 58 1.49 -5.29 -17.10
C PRO A 58 1.86 -6.52 -17.96
N ALA A 59 3.13 -6.86 -18.11
CA ALA A 59 3.53 -8.06 -18.84
C ALA A 59 3.26 -9.36 -18.06
N ALA A 60 3.23 -9.32 -16.72
CA ALA A 60 3.05 -10.49 -15.88
C ALA A 60 1.66 -11.13 -16.03
N ILE A 61 0.63 -10.35 -16.47
CA ILE A 61 -0.71 -10.88 -16.71
C ILE A 61 -0.72 -12.00 -17.75
N THR A 62 0.30 -12.09 -18.61
CA THR A 62 0.44 -13.17 -19.61
C THR A 62 0.68 -14.54 -18.96
N SER A 63 1.08 -14.60 -17.70
CA SER A 63 1.24 -15.86 -16.94
C SER A 63 -0.09 -16.48 -16.48
N VAL A 64 -1.18 -15.71 -16.53
CA VAL A 64 -2.50 -16.14 -16.08
C VAL A 64 -3.16 -17.04 -17.11
N VAL A 65 -3.86 -18.07 -16.67
CA VAL A 65 -4.57 -19.02 -17.52
C VAL A 65 -6.06 -18.79 -17.43
N GLY A 66 -6.67 -18.39 -18.55
CA GLY A 66 -8.11 -18.14 -18.66
C GLY A 66 -8.59 -16.92 -17.87
N LEU A 67 -9.90 -16.79 -17.73
CA LEU A 67 -10.49 -15.76 -16.88
C LEU A 67 -10.11 -16.01 -15.43
N THR A 68 -9.55 -15.00 -14.80
CA THR A 68 -9.14 -15.06 -13.39
C THR A 68 -9.46 -13.73 -12.73
N ALA A 69 -10.15 -13.78 -11.61
CA ALA A 69 -10.46 -12.60 -10.80
C ALA A 69 -10.06 -12.85 -9.34
N GLY A 70 -9.73 -11.80 -8.62
CA GLY A 70 -9.36 -11.92 -7.22
C GLY A 70 -9.52 -10.62 -6.45
N LEU A 71 -9.56 -10.79 -5.14
CA LEU A 71 -9.69 -9.74 -4.15
C LEU A 71 -8.75 -10.05 -3.00
N ASN A 72 -8.08 -9.02 -2.48
CA ASN A 72 -7.27 -9.10 -1.28
C ASN A 72 -7.91 -8.28 -0.16
N PHE A 73 -7.84 -8.81 1.04
CA PHE A 73 -8.17 -8.17 2.29
C PHE A 73 -6.90 -8.03 3.13
N LEU A 74 -6.83 -6.97 3.90
CA LEU A 74 -5.72 -6.66 4.79
C LEU A 74 -6.28 -6.27 6.16
N GLN A 75 -5.66 -6.80 7.22
CA GLN A 75 -5.88 -6.40 8.61
C GLN A 75 -4.54 -6.00 9.21
N ASP A 76 -4.47 -4.81 9.80
CA ASP A 76 -3.25 -4.22 10.37
C ASP A 76 -3.43 -3.96 11.87
N TRP A 77 -2.45 -4.38 12.68
CA TRP A 77 -2.31 -4.06 14.11
C TRP A 77 -0.98 -3.35 14.31
N ARG A 78 -1.04 -2.11 14.74
CA ARG A 78 0.09 -1.20 14.74
C ARG A 78 0.30 -0.54 16.09
N THR A 79 1.56 -0.32 16.45
CA THR A 79 1.97 0.51 17.59
C THR A 79 2.98 1.53 17.09
N SER A 80 2.64 2.79 17.25
CA SER A 80 3.49 3.94 16.91
C SER A 80 4.04 4.56 18.19
N THR A 81 5.29 4.99 18.14
CA THR A 81 5.99 5.67 19.24
C THR A 81 6.53 6.99 18.72
N THR A 82 6.28 8.06 19.47
CA THR A 82 6.79 9.41 19.26
C THR A 82 7.56 9.85 20.49
N PRO A 83 8.32 10.95 20.45
CA PRO A 83 8.94 11.51 21.65
C PRO A 83 7.97 11.80 22.80
N GLU A 84 6.70 12.08 22.51
CA GLU A 84 5.67 12.43 23.48
C GLU A 84 4.94 11.20 24.05
N GLY A 85 5.08 10.02 23.42
CA GLY A 85 4.42 8.81 23.89
C GLY A 85 4.16 7.76 22.80
N SER A 86 3.37 6.75 23.14
CA SER A 86 3.02 5.66 22.22
C SER A 86 1.52 5.45 22.13
N GLY A 87 1.06 5.01 20.96
CA GLY A 87 -0.33 4.68 20.68
C GLY A 87 -0.45 3.43 19.82
N SER A 88 -1.56 2.71 19.94
CA SER A 88 -1.87 1.54 19.12
C SER A 88 -3.11 1.77 18.27
N ALA A 89 -3.12 1.20 17.09
CA ALA A 89 -4.21 1.27 16.13
C ALA A 89 -4.47 -0.08 15.49
N THR A 90 -5.70 -0.26 15.00
CA THR A 90 -6.10 -1.39 14.17
C THR A 90 -6.84 -0.83 12.96
N ASP A 91 -6.50 -1.32 11.77
CA ASP A 91 -7.14 -0.92 10.54
C ASP A 91 -7.42 -2.14 9.66
N ASP A 92 -8.44 -2.02 8.80
CA ASP A 92 -8.80 -3.05 7.82
C ASP A 92 -9.09 -2.40 6.46
N ALA A 93 -8.64 -3.06 5.41
CA ALA A 93 -8.76 -2.54 4.05
C ALA A 93 -8.92 -3.65 3.01
N PHE A 94 -9.43 -3.25 1.83
CA PHE A 94 -9.40 -4.02 0.59
C PHE A 94 -8.39 -3.38 -0.38
N PRO A 95 -7.10 -3.64 -0.18
CA PRO A 95 -6.06 -2.89 -0.86
C PRO A 95 -5.95 -3.18 -2.34
N TYR A 96 -6.53 -4.30 -2.83
CA TYR A 96 -6.33 -4.70 -4.22
C TYR A 96 -7.40 -5.66 -4.71
N ALA A 97 -7.93 -5.38 -5.91
CA ALA A 97 -8.81 -6.26 -6.68
C ALA A 97 -8.37 -6.30 -8.15
N PHE A 98 -8.56 -7.43 -8.82
CA PHE A 98 -8.16 -7.60 -10.22
C PHE A 98 -9.06 -8.56 -10.98
N VAL A 99 -9.06 -8.38 -12.30
CA VAL A 99 -9.59 -9.33 -13.27
C VAL A 99 -8.65 -9.40 -14.46
N VAL A 100 -8.32 -10.60 -14.91
CA VAL A 100 -7.44 -10.84 -16.06
C VAL A 100 -8.07 -11.94 -16.92
N ASN A 101 -8.00 -11.76 -18.24
CA ASN A 101 -8.42 -12.78 -19.17
C ASN A 101 -7.49 -12.84 -20.38
N ARG A 102 -7.35 -14.03 -20.94
CA ARG A 102 -6.75 -14.25 -22.26
C ARG A 102 -7.80 -14.08 -23.34
N ILE A 103 -7.54 -13.28 -24.36
CA ILE A 103 -8.48 -13.09 -25.49
C ILE A 103 -8.49 -14.36 -26.34
N LYS A 104 -9.53 -15.17 -26.18
CA LYS A 104 -9.66 -16.48 -26.90
C LYS A 104 -8.35 -17.27 -26.81
N GLU A 105 -7.91 -17.84 -27.93
CA GLU A 105 -6.63 -18.55 -28.04
C GLU A 105 -5.48 -17.66 -28.52
N SER A 106 -5.66 -16.32 -28.51
CA SER A 106 -4.64 -15.38 -28.96
C SER A 106 -3.45 -15.30 -27.99
N LYS A 107 -2.42 -14.58 -28.40
CA LYS A 107 -1.27 -14.24 -27.56
C LYS A 107 -1.50 -12.98 -26.72
N VAL A 108 -2.71 -12.41 -26.76
CA VAL A 108 -3.09 -11.17 -26.09
C VAL A 108 -3.86 -11.46 -24.82
N PHE A 109 -3.52 -10.74 -23.77
CA PHE A 109 -4.16 -10.77 -22.45
C PHE A 109 -4.62 -9.36 -22.11
N ILE A 110 -5.79 -9.25 -21.48
CA ILE A 110 -6.31 -7.99 -20.98
C ILE A 110 -6.58 -8.17 -19.49
N GLY A 111 -6.26 -7.15 -18.71
CA GLY A 111 -6.53 -7.10 -17.28
C GLY A 111 -7.01 -5.73 -16.84
N GLY A 112 -7.86 -5.72 -15.83
CA GLY A 112 -8.23 -4.55 -15.07
C GLY A 112 -7.87 -4.79 -13.60
N SER A 113 -7.42 -3.76 -12.92
CA SER A 113 -7.17 -3.83 -11.47
C SER A 113 -7.44 -2.49 -10.82
N PHE A 114 -7.86 -2.56 -9.57
CA PHE A 114 -8.02 -1.42 -8.69
C PHE A 114 -7.23 -1.68 -7.40
N GLY A 115 -6.44 -0.73 -6.97
CA GLY A 115 -5.64 -0.88 -5.76
C GLY A 115 -5.26 0.44 -5.14
N SER A 116 -4.82 0.40 -3.90
CA SER A 116 -4.22 1.55 -3.23
C SER A 116 -2.90 1.91 -3.92
N TYR A 117 -2.65 3.19 -4.11
CA TYR A 117 -1.38 3.75 -4.56
C TYR A 117 -0.60 4.31 -3.37
N THR A 118 -1.28 5.12 -2.55
CA THR A 118 -0.81 5.54 -1.23
C THR A 118 -1.95 5.49 -0.23
N ASP A 119 -1.59 5.34 1.05
CA ASP A 119 -2.50 5.36 2.19
C ASP A 119 -2.13 6.55 3.08
N ARG A 120 -3.09 7.43 3.34
CA ARG A 120 -2.93 8.62 4.16
C ARG A 120 -3.89 8.64 5.36
N ASP A 121 -4.23 7.48 5.84
CA ASP A 121 -4.98 7.36 7.07
C ASP A 121 -4.08 7.64 8.26
N PHE A 122 -4.41 8.63 9.09
CA PHE A 122 -3.70 8.93 10.34
C PHE A 122 -4.58 9.66 11.34
N GLY A 123 -4.19 9.60 12.62
CA GLY A 123 -4.78 10.39 13.70
C GLY A 123 -3.70 10.85 14.67
N ILE A 124 -3.69 12.13 14.98
CA ILE A 124 -2.77 12.76 15.93
C ILE A 124 -3.58 13.49 16.97
N VAL A 125 -3.20 13.32 18.24
CA VAL A 125 -3.79 14.07 19.35
C VAL A 125 -2.69 14.84 20.07
N THR A 126 -2.89 16.14 20.22
CA THR A 126 -2.02 17.02 21.00
C THR A 126 -2.82 17.66 22.13
N VAL A 127 -2.17 17.80 23.28
CA VAL A 127 -2.73 18.50 24.44
C VAL A 127 -1.82 19.66 24.77
N ASP A 128 -2.39 20.86 24.87
CA ASP A 128 -1.64 22.07 25.14
C ASP A 128 -2.53 23.10 25.83
N THR A 129 -2.01 24.27 26.17
CA THR A 129 -2.75 25.38 26.78
C THR A 129 -2.70 26.62 25.88
N THR A 130 -3.81 27.33 25.78
CA THR A 130 -3.89 28.61 25.07
C THR A 130 -4.37 29.70 26.01
N PRO A 131 -3.77 30.91 25.98
CA PRO A 131 -4.27 32.01 26.78
C PRO A 131 -5.56 32.56 26.15
N VAL A 132 -6.64 32.55 26.93
CA VAL A 132 -7.91 33.20 26.57
C VAL A 132 -8.18 34.30 27.60
N ASN A 133 -8.20 35.55 27.15
CA ASN A 133 -8.29 36.72 28.03
C ASN A 133 -7.25 36.74 29.18
N GLY A 134 -6.02 36.25 28.91
CA GLY A 134 -4.95 36.18 29.89
C GLY A 134 -4.98 34.94 30.83
N VAL A 135 -6.01 34.10 30.75
CA VAL A 135 -6.13 32.86 31.52
C VAL A 135 -5.69 31.67 30.67
N PRO A 136 -4.75 30.81 31.15
CA PRO A 136 -4.36 29.61 30.41
C PRO A 136 -5.50 28.59 30.43
N VAL A 137 -6.04 28.27 29.26
CA VAL A 137 -7.10 27.28 29.06
C VAL A 137 -6.52 26.05 28.40
N PRO A 138 -6.56 24.88 29.04
CA PRO A 138 -6.10 23.64 28.42
C PRO A 138 -7.01 23.23 27.27
N TYR A 139 -6.42 22.79 26.18
CA TYR A 139 -7.16 22.27 25.03
C TYR A 139 -6.56 20.95 24.52
N ARG A 140 -7.37 20.22 23.81
CA ARG A 140 -7.01 18.97 23.11
C ARG A 140 -7.38 19.11 21.64
N ASP A 141 -6.39 19.03 20.77
CA ASP A 141 -6.57 18.91 19.33
C ASP A 141 -6.54 17.46 18.88
N SER A 142 -7.49 17.08 18.05
CA SER A 142 -7.52 15.81 17.36
C SER A 142 -7.54 16.09 15.87
N LEU A 143 -6.40 15.84 15.20
CA LEU A 143 -6.26 15.90 13.75
C LEU A 143 -6.34 14.49 13.21
N SER A 144 -7.23 14.25 12.25
CA SER A 144 -7.34 12.97 11.55
C SER A 144 -7.43 13.18 10.04
N SER A 145 -6.85 12.26 9.29
CA SER A 145 -7.04 12.08 7.87
C SER A 145 -7.59 10.70 7.60
N LYS A 146 -8.48 10.57 6.63
CA LYS A 146 -8.97 9.29 6.12
C LYS A 146 -9.02 9.33 4.61
N GLY A 147 -8.34 8.36 3.99
CA GLY A 147 -8.30 8.21 2.55
C GLY A 147 -6.90 7.97 2.01
N GLY A 148 -6.68 8.40 0.78
CA GLY A 148 -5.42 8.21 0.06
C GLY A 148 -5.64 8.25 -1.44
N VAL A 149 -4.62 7.87 -2.16
CA VAL A 149 -4.62 7.79 -3.62
C VAL A 149 -4.80 6.33 -4.04
N SER A 150 -5.66 6.10 -5.00
CA SER A 150 -5.95 4.80 -5.61
C SER A 150 -5.55 4.79 -7.08
N ASP A 151 -5.22 3.60 -7.59
CA ASP A 151 -4.83 3.36 -8.98
C ASP A 151 -5.81 2.36 -9.63
N PHE A 152 -6.58 2.83 -10.59
CA PHE A 152 -7.33 1.97 -11.49
C PHE A 152 -6.50 1.76 -12.75
N ARG A 153 -6.07 0.51 -12.99
CA ARG A 153 -5.23 0.14 -14.12
C ARG A 153 -5.99 -0.71 -15.14
N ILE A 154 -5.81 -0.38 -16.41
CA ILE A 154 -6.11 -1.26 -17.55
C ILE A 154 -4.78 -1.72 -18.13
N ALA A 155 -4.58 -3.02 -18.29
CA ALA A 155 -3.35 -3.60 -18.80
C ALA A 155 -3.61 -4.48 -20.00
N VAL A 156 -2.71 -4.41 -21.00
CA VAL A 156 -2.65 -5.30 -22.14
C VAL A 156 -1.30 -5.99 -22.15
N GLY A 157 -1.29 -7.32 -22.13
CA GLY A 157 -0.11 -8.16 -22.22
C GLY A 157 -0.06 -8.91 -23.53
N TYR A 158 1.11 -9.01 -24.12
CA TYR A 158 1.35 -9.78 -25.36
C TYR A 158 2.47 -10.79 -25.12
N ARG A 159 2.14 -12.09 -25.26
CA ARG A 159 3.11 -13.20 -25.21
C ARG A 159 3.74 -13.36 -26.60
N LYS A 160 4.87 -12.64 -26.85
CA LYS A 160 5.57 -12.70 -28.13
C LYS A 160 6.04 -14.14 -28.45
N SER A 161 6.60 -14.81 -27.44
CA SER A 161 7.09 -16.18 -27.53
C SER A 161 7.00 -16.87 -26.16
N ASN A 162 7.42 -18.12 -26.06
CA ASN A 162 7.56 -18.79 -24.76
C ASN A 162 8.66 -18.18 -23.88
N VAL A 163 9.52 -17.34 -24.47
CA VAL A 163 10.67 -16.72 -23.82
C VAL A 163 10.40 -15.28 -23.41
N LEU A 164 9.56 -14.53 -24.16
CA LEU A 164 9.36 -13.09 -23.96
C LEU A 164 7.88 -12.72 -23.95
N SER A 165 7.47 -12.05 -22.91
CA SER A 165 6.19 -11.32 -22.81
C SER A 165 6.45 -9.84 -22.57
N ILE A 166 5.63 -8.99 -23.19
CA ILE A 166 5.64 -7.53 -23.02
C ILE A 166 4.26 -7.07 -22.62
N GLY A 167 4.15 -5.93 -21.96
CA GLY A 167 2.87 -5.39 -21.51
C GLY A 167 2.87 -3.88 -21.43
N PHE A 168 1.70 -3.32 -21.61
CA PHE A 168 1.40 -1.91 -21.47
C PHE A 168 0.28 -1.75 -20.44
N GLY A 169 0.43 -0.80 -19.54
CA GLY A 169 -0.59 -0.41 -18.55
C GLY A 169 -0.95 1.05 -18.72
N PHE A 170 -2.24 1.35 -18.65
CA PHE A 170 -2.80 2.68 -18.53
C PHE A 170 -3.41 2.83 -17.14
N HIS A 171 -3.08 3.92 -16.46
CA HIS A 171 -3.42 4.16 -15.07
C HIS A 171 -4.31 5.39 -14.94
N PHE A 172 -5.41 5.24 -14.22
CA PHE A 172 -6.26 6.32 -13.73
C PHE A 172 -6.04 6.44 -12.23
N ILE A 173 -5.36 7.48 -11.83
CA ILE A 173 -5.04 7.76 -10.44
C ILE A 173 -6.13 8.67 -9.91
N THR A 174 -6.78 8.27 -8.83
CA THR A 174 -7.88 9.01 -8.20
C THR A 174 -7.87 8.78 -6.69
N GLY A 175 -8.62 9.56 -5.97
CA GLY A 175 -8.76 9.37 -4.52
C GLY A 175 -9.18 10.63 -3.81
N SER A 176 -9.36 10.53 -2.51
CA SER A 176 -9.58 11.70 -1.66
C SER A 176 -9.08 11.47 -0.24
N ASP A 177 -8.65 12.56 0.41
CA ASP A 177 -8.34 12.61 1.83
C ASP A 177 -9.32 13.52 2.54
N ARG A 178 -9.98 13.01 3.58
CA ARG A 178 -10.86 13.78 4.45
C ARG A 178 -10.14 14.14 5.72
N LEU A 179 -9.76 15.40 5.82
CA LEU A 179 -9.10 15.98 6.97
C LEU A 179 -10.13 16.50 7.96
N SER A 180 -9.99 16.19 9.24
CA SER A 180 -10.82 16.70 10.33
C SER A 180 -9.95 17.13 11.48
N LEU A 181 -10.02 18.40 11.84
CA LEU A 181 -9.43 18.97 13.04
C LEU A 181 -10.55 19.25 14.04
N ARG A 182 -10.44 18.70 15.23
CA ARG A 182 -11.36 18.98 16.35
C ARG A 182 -10.58 19.46 17.56
N ARG A 183 -10.84 20.69 17.99
CA ARG A 183 -10.35 21.25 19.25
C ARG A 183 -11.43 21.17 20.31
N THR A 184 -11.09 20.61 21.46
CA THR A 184 -11.93 20.61 22.65
C THR A 184 -11.19 21.29 23.79
N PHE A 185 -11.91 22.10 24.57
CA PHE A 185 -11.33 22.83 25.69
C PHE A 185 -11.62 22.08 27.00
N GLY A 186 -10.69 22.18 27.95
CA GLY A 186 -10.90 21.62 29.29
C GLY A 186 -11.96 22.37 30.11
N ASP A 187 -12.25 23.62 29.76
CA ASP A 187 -13.32 24.43 30.34
C ASP A 187 -14.59 24.31 29.47
N THR A 188 -15.71 23.91 30.10
CA THR A 188 -17.01 23.76 29.46
C THR A 188 -17.67 25.09 29.02
N ALA A 189 -17.12 26.23 29.42
CA ALA A 189 -17.53 27.54 28.94
C ALA A 189 -17.18 27.78 27.46
N PHE A 190 -16.23 26.99 26.91
CA PHE A 190 -15.83 27.10 25.51
C PHE A 190 -16.42 25.97 24.68
N SER A 191 -17.10 26.34 23.60
CA SER A 191 -17.62 25.37 22.62
C SER A 191 -16.48 24.72 21.81
N PRO A 192 -16.58 23.41 21.51
CA PRO A 192 -15.62 22.74 20.63
C PRO A 192 -15.60 23.37 19.23
N VAL A 193 -14.40 23.49 18.65
CA VAL A 193 -14.21 23.94 17.27
C VAL A 193 -13.93 22.73 16.39
N GLN A 194 -14.62 22.62 15.27
CA GLN A 194 -14.37 21.58 14.28
C GLN A 194 -14.18 22.20 12.89
N GLN A 195 -13.10 21.79 12.22
CA GLN A 195 -12.84 22.13 10.82
C GLN A 195 -12.73 20.83 10.02
N ARG A 196 -13.27 20.83 8.81
CA ARG A 196 -13.18 19.72 7.85
C ARG A 196 -12.76 20.27 6.51
N SER A 197 -11.95 19.51 5.79
CA SER A 197 -11.55 19.80 4.42
C SER A 197 -11.35 18.48 3.68
N GLU A 198 -11.69 18.44 2.40
CA GLU A 198 -11.47 17.31 1.53
C GLU A 198 -10.47 17.69 0.45
N LEU A 199 -9.44 16.84 0.27
CA LEU A 199 -8.52 16.90 -0.85
C LEU A 199 -8.91 15.80 -1.82
N ALA A 200 -9.20 16.14 -3.07
CA ALA A 200 -9.46 15.18 -4.14
C ALA A 200 -8.28 15.14 -5.11
N TYR A 201 -7.97 13.95 -5.60
CA TYR A 201 -6.80 13.66 -6.44
C TYR A 201 -7.21 13.11 -7.79
N ASN A 202 -6.54 13.55 -8.85
CA ASN A 202 -6.72 13.01 -10.19
C ASN A 202 -5.42 13.09 -11.00
N ALA A 203 -5.06 11.99 -11.65
CA ALA A 203 -3.95 11.94 -12.62
C ALA A 203 -4.15 10.78 -13.59
N ILE A 204 -3.36 10.78 -14.64
CA ILE A 204 -3.21 9.63 -15.55
C ILE A 204 -1.75 9.21 -15.62
N GLY A 205 -1.52 7.93 -15.86
CA GLY A 205 -0.18 7.37 -15.97
C GLY A 205 -0.10 6.24 -16.97
N ILE A 206 1.13 5.84 -17.28
CA ILE A 206 1.43 4.73 -18.15
C ILE A 206 2.53 3.86 -17.56
N SER A 207 2.51 2.57 -17.90
CA SER A 207 3.57 1.64 -17.55
C SER A 207 3.90 0.72 -18.71
N LEU A 208 5.18 0.38 -18.84
CA LEU A 208 5.69 -0.61 -19.77
C LEU A 208 6.39 -1.70 -18.97
N GLY A 209 6.08 -2.96 -19.29
CA GLY A 209 6.68 -4.10 -18.62
C GLY A 209 7.16 -5.18 -19.58
N ALA A 210 8.09 -5.97 -19.08
CA ALA A 210 8.57 -7.16 -19.76
C ALA A 210 8.76 -8.31 -18.77
N VAL A 211 8.57 -9.54 -19.24
CA VAL A 211 8.94 -10.79 -18.53
C VAL A 211 9.73 -11.63 -19.52
N TYR A 212 10.93 -12.03 -19.12
CA TYR A 212 11.87 -12.79 -19.94
C TYR A 212 12.26 -14.10 -19.27
N HIS A 213 12.15 -15.20 -20.00
CA HIS A 213 12.43 -16.57 -19.58
C HIS A 213 13.69 -17.08 -20.30
N PRO A 214 14.92 -16.71 -19.90
CA PRO A 214 16.14 -17.16 -20.55
C PRO A 214 16.35 -18.67 -20.45
N SER A 215 15.82 -19.31 -19.45
CA SER A 215 15.86 -20.75 -19.28
C SER A 215 14.69 -21.24 -18.38
N GLU A 216 14.50 -22.55 -18.26
CA GLU A 216 13.49 -23.14 -17.37
C GLU A 216 13.72 -22.81 -15.88
N LYS A 217 14.96 -22.43 -15.51
CA LYS A 217 15.32 -22.10 -14.13
C LYS A 217 15.25 -20.61 -13.83
N PHE A 218 15.31 -19.74 -14.81
CA PHE A 218 15.38 -18.28 -14.62
C PHE A 218 14.18 -17.56 -15.23
N LEU A 219 13.56 -16.68 -14.44
CA LEU A 219 12.67 -15.63 -14.89
C LEU A 219 13.25 -14.28 -14.51
N LEU A 220 13.17 -13.33 -15.44
CA LEU A 220 13.52 -11.93 -15.22
C LEU A 220 12.30 -11.06 -15.55
N ALA A 221 12.11 -9.98 -14.82
CA ALA A 221 11.09 -8.99 -15.14
C ALA A 221 11.64 -7.58 -14.94
N GLY A 222 11.10 -6.67 -15.74
CA GLY A 222 11.36 -5.25 -15.59
C GLY A 222 10.10 -4.44 -15.88
N VAL A 223 9.95 -3.30 -15.19
CA VAL A 223 8.88 -2.34 -15.44
C VAL A 223 9.40 -0.93 -15.29
N VAL A 224 8.88 -0.05 -16.13
CA VAL A 224 9.02 1.40 -16.03
C VAL A 224 7.61 1.99 -15.99
N ARG A 225 7.36 2.89 -15.05
CA ARG A 225 6.11 3.61 -14.90
C ARG A 225 6.38 5.11 -14.83
N ARG A 226 5.53 5.88 -15.50
CA ARG A 226 5.46 7.34 -15.38
C ARG A 226 4.00 7.73 -15.17
N ASP A 227 3.75 8.40 -14.08
CA ASP A 227 2.48 9.06 -13.83
C ASP A 227 2.63 10.56 -14.18
N GLY A 228 1.55 11.19 -14.64
CA GLY A 228 1.52 12.59 -15.05
C GLY A 228 1.52 13.54 -13.85
N GLN A 229 0.99 14.75 -14.02
CA GLN A 229 0.74 15.64 -12.92
C GLN A 229 -0.50 15.20 -12.16
N LEU A 230 -0.42 15.19 -10.82
CA LEU A 230 -1.53 14.93 -9.91
C LEU A 230 -2.20 16.26 -9.57
N GLY A 231 -3.36 16.50 -10.16
CA GLY A 231 -4.21 17.62 -9.77
C GLY A 231 -4.76 17.38 -8.37
N VAL A 232 -4.65 18.40 -7.52
CA VAL A 232 -5.16 18.39 -6.14
C VAL A 232 -6.21 19.48 -6.02
N ASP A 233 -7.47 19.08 -5.79
CA ASP A 233 -8.57 19.95 -5.52
C ASP A 233 -8.86 19.98 -4.01
N ARG A 234 -9.07 21.16 -3.45
CA ARG A 234 -9.50 21.34 -2.05
C ARG A 234 -10.93 21.85 -2.03
N ASP A 235 -11.82 21.10 -1.39
CA ASP A 235 -13.23 21.46 -1.24
C ASP A 235 -13.87 21.85 -2.61
N SER A 236 -13.58 21.03 -3.64
CA SER A 236 -14.02 21.19 -5.04
C SER A 236 -13.40 22.37 -5.81
N THR A 237 -12.34 22.98 -5.31
CA THR A 237 -11.61 24.04 -6.01
C THR A 237 -10.18 23.60 -6.26
N HIS A 238 -9.67 23.78 -7.48
CA HIS A 238 -8.28 23.46 -7.81
C HIS A 238 -7.33 24.24 -6.89
N ALA A 239 -6.45 23.51 -6.22
CA ALA A 239 -5.52 24.07 -5.25
C ALA A 239 -4.08 24.12 -5.80
N PHE A 240 -3.57 23.01 -6.32
CA PHE A 240 -2.22 22.89 -6.87
C PHE A 240 -2.04 21.56 -7.61
N ASP A 241 -0.93 21.43 -8.32
CA ASP A 241 -0.50 20.20 -8.99
C ASP A 241 0.77 19.65 -8.32
N LEU A 242 0.94 18.32 -8.36
CA LEU A 242 2.16 17.64 -7.94
C LEU A 242 2.73 16.83 -9.10
N THR A 243 4.03 16.95 -9.31
CA THR A 243 4.76 16.13 -10.30
C THR A 243 4.92 14.71 -9.76
N MET A 244 4.20 13.74 -10.36
CA MET A 244 4.29 12.35 -9.94
C MET A 244 5.61 11.71 -10.35
N PRO A 245 6.13 10.74 -9.57
CA PRO A 245 7.45 10.16 -9.78
C PRO A 245 7.54 9.26 -11.01
N TRP A 246 8.76 9.03 -11.50
CA TRP A 246 9.11 7.84 -12.24
C TRP A 246 9.31 6.67 -11.29
N SER A 247 8.91 5.47 -11.73
CA SER A 247 9.19 4.22 -11.01
C SER A 247 9.88 3.24 -11.95
N PHE A 248 10.99 2.67 -11.48
CA PHE A 248 11.79 1.67 -12.18
C PHE A 248 11.91 0.46 -11.29
N ALA A 249 11.53 -0.73 -11.78
CA ALA A 249 11.68 -1.93 -10.99
C ALA A 249 12.16 -3.10 -11.82
N GLY A 250 12.96 -3.96 -11.18
CA GLY A 250 13.49 -5.19 -11.74
C GLY A 250 13.35 -6.36 -10.79
N ALA A 251 13.06 -7.55 -11.29
CA ALA A 251 12.98 -8.77 -10.51
C ALA A 251 13.62 -9.95 -11.20
N ALA A 252 14.12 -10.88 -10.40
CA ALA A 252 14.65 -12.16 -10.84
C ALA A 252 14.06 -13.30 -9.99
N GLN A 253 13.72 -14.41 -10.63
CA GLN A 253 13.38 -15.67 -9.97
C GLN A 253 14.36 -16.74 -10.42
N TYR A 254 14.84 -17.53 -9.46
CA TYR A 254 15.65 -18.69 -9.71
C TYR A 254 15.01 -19.94 -9.11
N ARG A 255 14.77 -20.97 -9.94
CA ARG A 255 14.31 -22.27 -9.51
C ARG A 255 15.51 -23.12 -9.09
N VAL A 256 15.76 -23.19 -7.79
CA VAL A 256 16.86 -23.98 -7.21
C VAL A 256 16.68 -25.46 -7.51
N ASN A 257 15.45 -25.96 -7.29
CA ASN A 257 15.03 -27.32 -7.59
C ASN A 257 13.50 -27.35 -7.78
N PRO A 258 12.87 -28.48 -8.12
CA PRO A 258 11.42 -28.56 -8.35
C PRO A 258 10.54 -28.12 -7.17
N ARG A 259 11.11 -27.95 -5.97
CA ARG A 259 10.38 -27.59 -4.75
C ARG A 259 10.74 -26.22 -4.18
N ALA A 260 11.81 -25.61 -4.65
CA ALA A 260 12.31 -24.36 -4.09
C ALA A 260 12.57 -23.34 -5.17
N THR A 261 11.95 -22.17 -5.03
CA THR A 261 12.23 -20.99 -5.85
C THR A 261 12.66 -19.84 -4.97
N VAL A 262 13.64 -19.07 -5.43
CA VAL A 262 14.10 -17.84 -4.79
C VAL A 262 13.76 -16.68 -5.69
N ASN A 263 13.28 -15.58 -5.12
CA ASN A 263 12.91 -14.37 -5.81
C ASN A 263 13.66 -13.18 -5.21
N ALA A 264 14.06 -12.24 -6.05
CA ALA A 264 14.63 -10.96 -5.65
C ALA A 264 14.03 -9.85 -6.49
N GLN A 265 13.77 -8.70 -5.89
CA GLN A 265 13.21 -7.52 -6.56
C GLN A 265 13.83 -6.26 -5.99
N VAL A 266 14.08 -5.29 -6.87
CA VAL A 266 14.50 -3.92 -6.52
C VAL A 266 13.59 -2.95 -7.26
N GLU A 267 13.20 -1.87 -6.58
CA GLU A 267 12.38 -0.78 -7.11
C GLU A 267 12.98 0.56 -6.67
N TYR A 268 13.06 1.49 -7.59
CA TYR A 268 13.49 2.86 -7.35
C TYR A 268 12.44 3.83 -7.86
N THR A 269 12.05 4.81 -7.02
CA THR A 269 11.00 5.78 -7.33
C THR A 269 11.49 7.19 -7.03
N THR A 270 11.37 8.10 -8.03
CA THR A 270 11.87 9.48 -7.97
C THR A 270 10.90 10.43 -7.28
N TRP A 271 10.52 10.13 -6.03
CA TRP A 271 9.58 10.96 -5.27
C TRP A 271 10.06 12.40 -5.04
N ALA A 272 11.38 12.64 -5.12
CA ALA A 272 11.94 13.99 -5.01
C ALA A 272 11.46 14.93 -6.13
N ASP A 273 10.91 14.40 -7.23
CA ASP A 273 10.36 15.19 -8.34
C ASP A 273 9.23 16.14 -7.87
N MET A 274 8.47 15.77 -6.83
CA MET A 274 7.40 16.59 -6.24
C MET A 274 7.84 17.44 -5.04
N SER A 275 9.13 17.41 -4.67
CA SER A 275 9.59 18.03 -3.43
C SER A 275 9.37 19.54 -3.39
N ALA A 276 9.62 20.23 -4.52
CA ALA A 276 9.45 21.67 -4.62
C ALA A 276 7.98 22.10 -4.46
N GLU A 277 7.05 21.39 -5.10
CA GLU A 277 5.62 21.67 -5.00
C GLU A 277 5.10 21.42 -3.59
N LEU A 278 5.53 20.33 -2.93
CA LEU A 278 5.18 20.05 -1.53
C LEU A 278 5.71 21.13 -0.58
N GLN A 279 6.93 21.62 -0.80
CA GLN A 279 7.52 22.71 0.00
C GLN A 279 6.78 24.02 -0.22
N ALA A 280 6.34 24.32 -1.44
CA ALA A 280 5.52 25.49 -1.74
C ALA A 280 4.16 25.49 -1.00
N GLN A 281 3.67 24.30 -0.61
CA GLN A 281 2.47 24.12 0.22
C GLN A 281 2.79 24.08 1.73
N GLY A 282 4.01 24.42 2.15
CA GLY A 282 4.45 24.41 3.55
C GLY A 282 4.82 23.02 4.07
N GLY A 283 5.00 22.05 3.19
CA GLY A 283 5.50 20.71 3.53
C GLY A 283 7.04 20.67 3.64
N ILE A 284 7.57 19.51 4.05
CA ILE A 284 9.04 19.29 4.15
C ILE A 284 9.63 18.93 2.78
N GLY A 285 8.83 18.36 1.89
CA GLY A 285 9.25 17.83 0.60
C GLY A 285 9.19 16.30 0.57
N ALA A 286 9.90 15.70 -0.38
CA ALA A 286 9.97 14.26 -0.58
C ALA A 286 11.38 13.86 -0.98
N ASP A 287 11.77 12.62 -0.66
CA ASP A 287 13.04 12.00 -1.01
C ASP A 287 12.82 10.81 -1.95
N ASN A 288 13.80 10.54 -2.82
CA ASN A 288 13.76 9.33 -3.64
C ASN A 288 13.77 8.08 -2.77
N ALA A 289 13.05 7.06 -3.19
CA ALA A 289 12.85 5.85 -2.41
C ALA A 289 13.42 4.62 -3.14
N LEU A 290 14.23 3.85 -2.43
CA LEU A 290 14.71 2.54 -2.84
C LEU A 290 14.03 1.46 -2.01
N ARG A 291 13.51 0.42 -2.67
CA ARG A 291 12.93 -0.76 -2.06
C ARG A 291 13.61 -2.01 -2.59
N ALA A 292 14.01 -2.91 -1.72
CA ALA A 292 14.59 -4.19 -2.09
C ALA A 292 13.94 -5.31 -1.28
N ALA A 293 13.67 -6.45 -1.94
CA ALA A 293 13.04 -7.59 -1.33
C ALA A 293 13.65 -8.90 -1.83
N VAL A 294 13.72 -9.89 -0.94
CA VAL A 294 14.10 -11.27 -1.26
C VAL A 294 13.08 -12.20 -0.63
N GLY A 295 12.71 -13.25 -1.35
CA GLY A 295 11.75 -14.25 -0.86
C GLY A 295 11.98 -15.63 -1.43
N VAL A 296 11.43 -16.62 -0.75
CA VAL A 296 11.48 -18.02 -1.14
C VAL A 296 10.10 -18.64 -1.06
N GLU A 297 9.77 -19.50 -2.05
CA GLU A 297 8.60 -20.35 -2.02
C GLU A 297 9.06 -21.81 -2.00
N LEU A 298 8.60 -22.58 -1.00
CA LEU A 298 8.94 -23.97 -0.77
C LEU A 298 7.69 -24.84 -0.89
N ALA A 299 7.72 -25.84 -1.77
CA ALA A 299 6.68 -26.83 -1.86
C ALA A 299 6.80 -27.83 -0.70
N THR A 300 5.90 -27.74 0.27
CA THR A 300 5.88 -28.64 1.45
C THR A 300 5.31 -30.02 1.13
N ASN A 301 4.40 -30.09 0.16
CA ASN A 301 3.74 -31.34 -0.25
C ASN A 301 4.35 -31.87 -1.55
N ARG A 302 4.95 -33.06 -1.51
CA ARG A 302 5.60 -33.70 -2.67
C ARG A 302 4.63 -34.05 -3.81
N PRO A 303 3.47 -34.72 -3.55
CA PRO A 303 2.53 -35.05 -4.60
C PRO A 303 1.80 -33.83 -5.19
N ASN A 304 1.62 -32.77 -4.41
CA ASN A 304 0.95 -31.56 -4.85
C ASN A 304 1.70 -30.31 -4.38
N PRO A 305 2.70 -29.82 -5.14
CA PRO A 305 3.53 -28.67 -4.77
C PRO A 305 2.74 -27.37 -4.49
N ALA A 306 1.55 -27.23 -5.07
CA ALA A 306 0.69 -26.07 -4.89
C ALA A 306 -0.20 -26.14 -3.62
N LYS A 307 -0.15 -27.27 -2.88
CA LYS A 307 -0.92 -27.44 -1.65
C LYS A 307 -0.08 -27.03 -0.45
N PHE A 308 -0.48 -25.95 0.20
CA PHE A 308 0.19 -25.37 1.37
C PHE A 308 1.70 -25.10 1.16
N PRO A 309 2.10 -24.34 0.10
CA PRO A 309 3.48 -23.91 -0.02
C PRO A 309 3.85 -23.05 1.18
N LEU A 310 5.08 -23.19 1.67
CA LEU A 310 5.64 -22.24 2.64
C LEU A 310 6.33 -21.11 1.87
N ARG A 311 5.98 -19.89 2.19
CA ARG A 311 6.57 -18.68 1.64
C ARG A 311 7.22 -17.89 2.76
N LEU A 312 8.41 -17.39 2.52
CA LEU A 312 9.15 -16.54 3.45
C LEU A 312 9.75 -15.37 2.66
N GLY A 313 9.86 -14.22 3.29
CA GLY A 313 10.45 -13.06 2.65
C GLY A 313 10.96 -12.01 3.63
N VAL A 314 11.87 -11.18 3.14
CA VAL A 314 12.35 -9.99 3.84
C VAL A 314 12.40 -8.82 2.87
N ARG A 315 12.13 -7.62 3.37
CA ARG A 315 12.14 -6.38 2.62
C ARG A 315 12.80 -5.27 3.42
N THR A 316 13.52 -4.41 2.71
CA THR A 316 13.91 -3.08 3.19
C THR A 316 13.39 -2.02 2.23
N ALA A 317 12.99 -0.87 2.75
CA ALA A 317 12.53 0.26 1.97
C ALA A 317 12.91 1.59 2.64
N GLN A 318 13.21 2.58 1.82
CA GLN A 318 13.20 3.99 2.19
C GLN A 318 11.78 4.52 1.98
N LEU A 319 11.28 5.33 2.91
CA LEU A 319 9.97 5.98 2.77
C LEU A 319 10.17 7.39 2.21
N PRO A 320 9.29 7.82 1.27
CA PRO A 320 9.55 9.05 0.52
C PRO A 320 9.29 10.33 1.29
N PHE A 321 8.44 10.32 2.31
CA PHE A 321 8.00 11.53 2.99
C PHE A 321 8.57 11.59 4.40
N PRO A 322 9.64 12.41 4.62
CA PRO A 322 10.25 12.56 5.94
C PRO A 322 9.30 13.26 6.91
N LEU A 323 9.38 12.88 8.18
CA LEU A 323 8.64 13.53 9.27
C LEU A 323 9.31 14.84 9.67
N GLU A 324 10.64 14.88 9.57
CA GLU A 324 11.50 16.04 9.86
C GLU A 324 12.50 16.25 8.72
N PRO A 325 12.98 17.49 8.50
CA PRO A 325 13.93 17.77 7.44
C PRO A 325 15.21 16.94 7.57
N GLY A 326 15.62 16.25 6.48
CA GLY A 326 16.84 15.46 6.42
C GLY A 326 16.79 14.08 7.10
N ALA A 327 15.66 13.68 7.66
CA ALA A 327 15.46 12.41 8.36
C ALA A 327 14.55 11.46 7.53
N GLN A 328 15.07 10.94 6.42
CA GLN A 328 14.34 9.98 5.58
C GLN A 328 14.03 8.69 6.36
N PRO A 329 12.73 8.33 6.55
CA PRO A 329 12.38 7.14 7.31
C PRO A 329 12.72 5.85 6.55
N ARG A 330 12.95 4.77 7.31
CA ARG A 330 13.27 3.45 6.80
C ARG A 330 12.27 2.41 7.29
N GLU A 331 12.06 1.41 6.47
CA GLU A 331 11.22 0.26 6.76
C GLU A 331 12.01 -1.02 6.59
N ILE A 332 11.83 -1.97 7.52
CA ILE A 332 12.23 -3.36 7.38
C ILE A 332 11.00 -4.20 7.63
N ALA A 333 10.81 -5.26 6.83
CA ALA A 333 9.72 -6.20 7.02
C ALA A 333 10.18 -7.64 6.85
N ALA A 334 9.58 -8.53 7.62
CA ALA A 334 9.73 -9.97 7.50
C ALA A 334 8.35 -10.61 7.29
N THR A 335 8.23 -11.56 6.37
CA THR A 335 6.95 -12.14 5.98
C THR A 335 6.99 -13.65 5.99
N THR A 336 5.83 -14.25 6.26
CA THR A 336 5.55 -15.65 6.01
C THR A 336 4.20 -15.79 5.33
N GLY A 337 4.01 -16.83 4.55
CA GLY A 337 2.74 -17.04 3.86
C GLY A 337 2.53 -18.50 3.46
N THR A 338 1.28 -18.79 3.13
CA THR A 338 0.86 -20.09 2.61
C THR A 338 -0.36 -19.92 1.71
N GLY A 339 -0.84 -20.99 1.12
CA GLY A 339 -2.06 -20.96 0.31
C GLY A 339 -2.52 -22.36 -0.05
N PHE A 340 -3.75 -22.45 -0.54
CA PHE A 340 -4.29 -23.71 -1.03
C PHE A 340 -5.29 -23.47 -2.16
N ARG A 341 -5.44 -24.49 -2.99
CA ARG A 341 -6.43 -24.51 -4.07
C ARG A 341 -7.58 -25.41 -3.68
N PHE A 342 -8.78 -25.02 -4.01
CA PHE A 342 -10.02 -25.75 -3.77
C PHE A 342 -10.94 -25.69 -4.98
N ALA A 343 -12.15 -26.28 -4.92
CA ALA A 343 -13.09 -26.35 -6.04
C ALA A 343 -12.41 -26.87 -7.33
N LYS A 344 -11.68 -27.99 -7.26
CA LYS A 344 -10.92 -28.57 -8.39
C LYS A 344 -9.93 -27.59 -9.04
N SER A 345 -9.30 -26.72 -8.24
CA SER A 345 -8.39 -25.64 -8.66
C SER A 345 -9.06 -24.44 -9.37
N HIS A 346 -10.38 -24.36 -9.37
CA HIS A 346 -11.10 -23.16 -9.82
C HIS A 346 -11.05 -22.02 -8.80
N ALA A 347 -10.67 -22.28 -7.58
CA ALA A 347 -10.48 -21.28 -6.56
C ALA A 347 -9.17 -21.50 -5.79
N ALA A 348 -8.59 -20.40 -5.30
CA ALA A 348 -7.43 -20.41 -4.43
C ALA A 348 -7.62 -19.41 -3.29
N ALA A 349 -7.09 -19.74 -2.12
CA ALA A 349 -6.94 -18.83 -1.01
C ALA A 349 -5.46 -18.77 -0.63
N ASP A 350 -4.95 -17.56 -0.49
CA ASP A 350 -3.58 -17.26 -0.09
C ASP A 350 -3.61 -16.39 1.17
N PHE A 351 -2.68 -16.65 2.08
CA PHE A 351 -2.53 -15.94 3.35
C PHE A 351 -1.08 -15.52 3.51
N ALA A 352 -0.87 -14.33 4.06
CA ALA A 352 0.45 -13.88 4.46
C ALA A 352 0.36 -13.11 5.78
N LEU A 353 1.35 -13.29 6.62
CA LEU A 353 1.57 -12.52 7.84
C LEU A 353 2.89 -11.78 7.70
N GLU A 354 2.83 -10.47 7.93
CA GLU A 354 3.97 -9.57 7.82
C GLU A 354 4.23 -8.90 9.16
N ARG A 355 5.49 -8.82 9.56
CA ARG A 355 5.98 -8.00 10.66
C ARG A 355 6.77 -6.85 10.09
N ILE A 356 6.36 -5.61 10.41
CA ILE A 356 6.97 -4.38 9.93
C ILE A 356 7.61 -3.63 11.09
N TRP A 357 8.78 -3.04 10.83
CA TRP A 357 9.47 -2.06 11.66
C TRP A 357 9.79 -0.84 10.82
N ARG A 358 9.33 0.32 11.26
CA ARG A 358 9.65 1.63 10.67
C ARG A 358 10.34 2.50 11.69
N SER A 359 11.28 3.31 11.26
CA SER A 359 11.98 4.26 12.11
C SER A 359 12.45 5.48 11.33
N ALA A 360 12.51 6.61 12.02
CA ALA A 360 13.21 7.82 11.60
C ALA A 360 14.21 8.22 12.69
N ASP A 361 15.28 8.93 12.31
CA ASP A 361 16.37 9.31 13.24
C ASP A 361 15.90 10.26 14.36
N SER A 362 14.73 10.88 14.21
CA SER A 362 14.10 11.80 15.16
C SER A 362 13.35 11.15 16.33
N GLY A 363 13.53 9.84 16.56
CA GLY A 363 12.86 9.13 17.66
C GLY A 363 11.47 8.61 17.33
N PHE A 364 10.96 8.83 16.10
CA PHE A 364 9.72 8.23 15.63
C PHE A 364 9.95 6.77 15.23
N SER A 365 9.13 5.89 15.72
CA SER A 365 9.16 4.47 15.34
C SER A 365 7.78 3.85 15.29
N GLU A 366 7.65 2.79 14.51
CA GLU A 366 6.40 2.06 14.36
C GLU A 366 6.67 0.57 14.19
N LYS A 367 5.81 -0.23 14.79
CA LYS A 367 5.81 -1.69 14.68
C LYS A 367 4.41 -2.15 14.32
N ALA A 368 4.28 -2.91 13.23
CA ALA A 368 2.99 -3.44 12.81
C ALA A 368 3.02 -4.95 12.59
N TRP A 369 1.88 -5.59 12.80
CA TRP A 369 1.54 -6.89 12.25
C TRP A 369 0.47 -6.70 11.20
N VAL A 370 0.67 -7.28 10.00
CA VAL A 370 -0.28 -7.18 8.89
C VAL A 370 -0.63 -8.58 8.42
N LEU A 371 -1.92 -8.89 8.42
CA LEU A 371 -2.46 -10.12 7.86
C LEU A 371 -3.06 -9.84 6.49
N TYR A 372 -2.56 -10.50 5.47
CA TYR A 372 -3.13 -10.50 4.12
C TYR A 372 -3.93 -11.77 3.88
N MET A 373 -5.10 -11.63 3.30
CA MET A 373 -5.95 -12.72 2.83
C MET A 373 -6.35 -12.45 1.38
N GLY A 374 -6.04 -13.38 0.48
CA GLY A 374 -6.37 -13.27 -0.94
C GLY A 374 -7.25 -14.42 -1.38
N VAL A 375 -8.30 -14.11 -2.15
CA VAL A 375 -9.15 -15.10 -2.83
C VAL A 375 -9.03 -14.88 -4.33
N THR A 376 -8.77 -15.95 -5.05
CA THR A 376 -8.68 -15.97 -6.52
C THR A 376 -9.66 -16.98 -7.08
N LEU A 377 -10.42 -16.58 -8.07
CA LEU A 377 -11.40 -17.39 -8.78
C LEU A 377 -11.00 -17.56 -10.25
N LYS A 378 -11.16 -18.78 -10.77
CA LYS A 378 -10.95 -19.18 -12.17
C LYS A 378 -12.20 -19.94 -12.63
N PRO A 379 -13.23 -19.23 -13.07
CA PRO A 379 -14.49 -19.83 -13.48
C PRO A 379 -14.36 -20.75 -14.70
#